data_ac6e8d992324f33baf51983596d48aa7
#
_entry.id   ac6e8d992324f33baf51983596d48aa7
#
_cell.length_a   1.000
_cell.length_b   1.000
_cell.length_c   1.000
_cell.angle_alpha   90.00
_cell.angle_beta   90.00
_cell.angle_gamma   90.00
#
_symmetry.space_group_name_H-M   'P 1'
#
loop_
_entity.id
_entity.type
_entity.pdbx_description
1 polymer ?
#
loop_
_entity_poly.entity_id
_entity_poly.type
_entity_poly.pdbx_seq_one_letter_code
_entity_poly.pdbx_strand_id
1 'polypeptide(L)'
;MNFSQWFSEHLQASANGFVWGTGHVPEARRYIQPPKGLGEWSVARHVFHLWYYERTIALPSMQQWLGGTIPNLDDTDEDVDWSNTQENVESLLEKFRAVRSEQIVLLPKFDGAVWNETREAVWGPVTLLWVVSKTYQHTAEHINDVMRIGLFWDSYVAG
;
A
#
# COMPACT_ATOMS: atom_id res chain seq x y z
N MET A 1 -22.04 -12.46 0.28
CA MET A 1 -21.01 -11.71 -0.48
C MET A 1 -19.80 -12.62 -0.62
N ASN A 2 -19.24 -12.73 -1.83
CA ASN A 2 -17.98 -13.45 -2.04
C ASN A 2 -16.82 -12.47 -1.78
N PHE A 3 -16.22 -12.54 -0.58
CA PHE A 3 -15.12 -11.64 -0.20
C PHE A 3 -13.92 -11.76 -1.12
N SER A 4 -13.54 -12.99 -1.52
CA SER A 4 -12.38 -13.20 -2.40
C SER A 4 -12.54 -12.46 -3.73
N GLN A 5 -13.69 -12.57 -4.36
CA GLN A 5 -13.97 -11.87 -5.61
C GLN A 5 -14.02 -10.36 -5.41
N TRP A 6 -14.75 -9.90 -4.40
CA TRP A 6 -14.89 -8.47 -4.12
C TRP A 6 -13.54 -7.81 -3.87
N PHE A 7 -12.71 -8.42 -3.00
CA PHE A 7 -11.38 -7.87 -2.72
C PHE A 7 -10.41 -7.98 -3.90
N SER A 8 -10.48 -9.05 -4.70
CA SER A 8 -9.66 -9.15 -5.92
C SER A 8 -9.89 -7.97 -6.86
N GLU A 9 -11.14 -7.64 -7.11
CA GLU A 9 -11.52 -6.52 -7.97
C GLU A 9 -11.10 -5.17 -7.37
N HIS A 10 -11.34 -4.96 -6.07
CA HIS A 10 -11.08 -3.67 -5.40
C HIS A 10 -9.61 -3.44 -5.10
N LEU A 11 -8.85 -4.47 -4.72
CA LEU A 11 -7.41 -4.36 -4.58
C LEU A 11 -6.72 -4.08 -5.92
N GLN A 12 -7.17 -4.71 -7.00
CA GLN A 12 -6.68 -4.40 -8.34
C GLN A 12 -7.03 -2.98 -8.77
N ALA A 13 -8.29 -2.57 -8.56
CA ALA A 13 -8.73 -1.22 -8.91
C ALA A 13 -7.98 -0.14 -8.10
N SER A 14 -7.77 -0.35 -6.80
CA SER A 14 -7.02 0.59 -5.96
C SER A 14 -5.55 0.69 -6.37
N ALA A 15 -4.91 -0.42 -6.73
CA ALA A 15 -3.54 -0.40 -7.26
C ALA A 15 -3.46 0.41 -8.57
N ASN A 16 -4.39 0.19 -9.48
CA ASN A 16 -4.47 0.96 -10.73
C ASN A 16 -4.72 2.45 -10.45
N GLY A 17 -5.60 2.77 -9.49
CA GLY A 17 -5.89 4.14 -9.08
C GLY A 17 -4.66 4.85 -8.50
N PHE A 18 -3.87 4.16 -7.67
CA PHE A 18 -2.64 4.71 -7.11
C PHE A 18 -1.59 4.99 -8.18
N VAL A 19 -1.38 4.05 -9.11
CA VAL A 19 -0.46 4.24 -10.24
C VAL A 19 -0.89 5.39 -11.12
N TRP A 20 -2.19 5.48 -11.43
CA TRP A 20 -2.75 6.58 -12.21
C TRP A 20 -2.57 7.93 -11.50
N GLY A 21 -2.90 8.02 -10.20
CA GLY A 21 -2.73 9.23 -9.40
C GLY A 21 -1.27 9.69 -9.35
N THR A 22 -0.33 8.75 -9.15
CA THR A 22 1.11 9.03 -9.20
C THR A 22 1.53 9.59 -10.56
N GLY A 23 1.02 9.03 -11.66
CA GLY A 23 1.29 9.48 -13.03
C GLY A 23 0.80 10.89 -13.33
N HIS A 24 -0.20 11.40 -12.60
CA HIS A 24 -0.72 12.76 -12.74
C HIS A 24 0.19 13.84 -12.13
N VAL A 25 1.08 13.45 -11.22
CA VAL A 25 2.07 14.39 -10.68
C VAL A 25 3.23 14.52 -11.67
N PRO A 26 3.58 15.76 -12.13
CA PRO A 26 4.74 15.97 -13.00
C PRO A 26 6.01 15.33 -12.42
N GLU A 27 6.78 14.66 -13.26
CA GLU A 27 7.98 13.92 -12.85
C GLU A 27 8.92 14.76 -11.97
N ALA A 28 9.16 16.02 -12.35
CA ALA A 28 10.00 16.94 -11.60
C ALA A 28 9.52 17.22 -10.15
N ARG A 29 8.24 16.95 -9.85
CA ARG A 29 7.66 17.16 -8.51
C ARG A 29 7.55 15.88 -7.68
N ARG A 30 7.73 14.70 -8.28
CA ARG A 30 7.53 13.42 -7.58
C ARG A 30 8.52 13.17 -6.45
N TYR A 31 9.72 13.77 -6.53
CA TYR A 31 10.79 13.59 -5.55
C TYR A 31 10.93 14.75 -4.58
N ILE A 32 10.16 15.80 -4.74
CA ILE A 32 10.21 17.02 -3.93
C ILE A 32 9.12 16.94 -2.87
N GLN A 33 9.46 17.39 -1.65
CA GLN A 33 8.45 17.54 -0.60
C GLN A 33 7.37 18.54 -1.08
N PRO A 34 6.09 18.20 -0.96
CA PRO A 34 5.02 19.08 -1.40
C PRO A 34 4.94 20.35 -0.57
N PRO A 35 4.28 21.40 -1.08
CA PRO A 35 4.01 22.61 -0.31
C PRO A 35 3.34 22.32 1.02
N LYS A 36 3.62 23.14 2.03
CA LYS A 36 3.01 23.03 3.36
C LYS A 36 1.47 23.00 3.24
N GLY A 37 0.85 22.02 3.86
CA GLY A 37 -0.61 21.78 3.81
C GLY A 37 -1.03 20.65 2.86
N LEU A 38 -0.14 20.16 1.99
CA LEU A 38 -0.37 18.99 1.15
C LEU A 38 0.24 17.70 1.71
N GLY A 39 0.89 17.77 2.87
CA GLY A 39 1.57 16.67 3.53
C GLY A 39 3.08 16.89 3.63
N GLU A 40 3.77 15.93 4.22
CA GLU A 40 5.22 16.02 4.44
C GLU A 40 6.01 15.10 3.51
N TRP A 41 5.36 14.15 2.88
CA TRP A 41 5.99 13.16 2.03
C TRP A 41 5.91 13.52 0.55
N SER A 42 7.03 13.34 -0.15
CA SER A 42 7.04 13.37 -1.62
C SER A 42 6.20 12.21 -2.19
N VAL A 43 5.79 12.31 -3.43
CA VAL A 43 5.11 11.21 -4.13
C VAL A 43 5.98 9.94 -4.12
N ALA A 44 7.28 10.06 -4.35
CA ALA A 44 8.22 8.95 -4.28
C ALA A 44 8.22 8.27 -2.91
N ARG A 45 8.12 9.04 -1.82
CA ARG A 45 8.02 8.49 -0.45
C ARG A 45 6.70 7.73 -0.25
N HIS A 46 5.58 8.23 -0.77
CA HIS A 46 4.29 7.51 -0.74
C HIS A 46 4.36 6.18 -1.49
N VAL A 47 4.98 6.17 -2.67
CA VAL A 47 5.14 4.93 -3.45
C VAL A 47 6.02 3.92 -2.73
N PHE A 48 7.15 4.36 -2.18
CA PHE A 48 8.04 3.51 -1.40
C PHE A 48 7.33 2.92 -0.18
N HIS A 49 6.65 3.76 0.61
CA HIS A 49 5.93 3.35 1.82
C HIS A 49 4.86 2.30 1.51
N LEU A 50 4.06 2.53 0.48
CA LEU A 50 3.00 1.60 0.13
C LEU A 50 3.55 0.24 -0.33
N TRP A 51 4.61 0.22 -1.16
CA TRP A 51 5.30 -1.00 -1.53
C TRP A 51 5.91 -1.70 -0.31
N TYR A 52 6.61 -0.94 0.56
CA TYR A 52 7.28 -1.46 1.74
C TYR A 52 6.28 -2.11 2.71
N TYR A 53 5.20 -1.40 3.03
CA TYR A 53 4.13 -1.91 3.88
C TYR A 53 3.52 -3.20 3.32
N GLU A 54 3.20 -3.23 2.04
CA GLU A 54 2.58 -4.42 1.45
C GLU A 54 3.50 -5.62 1.40
N ARG A 55 4.78 -5.40 1.14
CA ARG A 55 5.78 -6.47 1.13
C ARG A 55 6.11 -6.99 2.52
N THR A 56 6.30 -6.10 3.48
CA THR A 56 6.82 -6.47 4.82
C THR A 56 5.73 -6.82 5.81
N ILE A 57 4.54 -6.28 5.65
CA ILE A 57 3.45 -6.43 6.62
C ILE A 57 2.22 -7.09 6.00
N ALA A 58 1.62 -6.50 4.96
CA ALA A 58 0.31 -6.92 4.49
C ALA A 58 0.31 -8.33 3.86
N LEU A 59 1.20 -8.59 2.90
CA LEU A 59 1.30 -9.90 2.26
C LEU A 59 1.67 -11.02 3.26
N PRO A 60 2.72 -10.89 4.10
CA PRO A 60 3.02 -11.91 5.10
C PRO A 60 1.88 -12.10 6.11
N SER A 61 1.19 -11.03 6.51
CA SER A 61 0.02 -11.15 7.40
C SER A 61 -1.11 -11.93 6.77
N MET A 62 -1.41 -11.74 5.47
CA MET A 62 -2.41 -12.57 4.77
C MET A 62 -1.98 -14.04 4.71
N GLN A 63 -0.69 -14.32 4.51
CA GLN A 63 -0.14 -15.68 4.45
C GLN A 63 -0.30 -16.45 5.77
N GLN A 64 -0.45 -15.77 6.92
CA GLN A 64 -0.69 -16.44 8.21
C GLN A 64 -1.91 -17.36 8.17
N TRP A 65 -3.00 -16.99 7.46
CA TRP A 65 -4.19 -17.84 7.32
C TRP A 65 -3.99 -19.03 6.36
N LEU A 66 -2.83 -19.11 5.71
CA LEU A 66 -2.38 -20.26 4.90
C LEU A 66 -1.22 -21.04 5.56
N GLY A 67 -1.01 -20.86 6.87
CA GLY A 67 0.04 -21.56 7.61
C GLY A 67 1.36 -20.81 7.75
N GLY A 68 1.41 -19.54 7.32
CA GLY A 68 2.55 -18.66 7.57
C GLY A 68 2.65 -18.21 9.02
N THR A 69 3.75 -17.54 9.34
CA THR A 69 4.03 -16.98 10.67
C THR A 69 3.73 -15.47 10.71
N ILE A 70 3.60 -14.92 11.92
CA ILE A 70 3.54 -13.46 12.11
C ILE A 70 4.81 -12.84 11.54
N PRO A 71 4.71 -11.76 10.74
CA PRO A 71 5.89 -11.06 10.25
C PRO A 71 6.79 -10.61 11.41
N ASN A 72 8.08 -10.92 11.33
CA ASN A 72 9.06 -10.35 12.23
C ASN A 72 9.46 -8.97 11.73
N LEU A 73 9.22 -7.93 12.54
CA LEU A 73 9.53 -6.54 12.19
C LEU A 73 10.77 -6.00 12.93
N ASP A 74 11.44 -6.83 13.76
CA ASP A 74 12.56 -6.39 14.61
C ASP A 74 13.73 -5.83 13.79
N ASP A 75 13.96 -6.39 12.60
CA ASP A 75 15.05 -6.02 11.70
C ASP A 75 14.58 -5.08 10.55
N THR A 76 13.38 -4.50 10.66
CA THR A 76 12.84 -3.61 9.64
C THR A 76 12.86 -2.16 10.12
N ASP A 77 13.43 -1.26 9.33
CA ASP A 77 13.40 0.19 9.54
C ASP A 77 13.12 0.87 8.20
N GLU A 78 11.88 1.27 8.03
CA GLU A 78 11.43 1.88 6.78
C GLU A 78 12.14 3.18 6.46
N ASP A 79 12.46 4.00 7.45
CA ASP A 79 13.13 5.29 7.23
C ASP A 79 14.59 5.10 6.83
N VAL A 80 15.26 4.10 7.41
CA VAL A 80 16.61 3.69 6.99
C VAL A 80 16.58 3.14 5.56
N ASP A 81 15.65 2.25 5.26
CA ASP A 81 15.52 1.66 3.92
C ASP A 81 15.16 2.72 2.86
N TRP A 82 14.29 3.68 3.20
CA TRP A 82 13.99 4.81 2.34
C TRP A 82 15.23 5.67 2.07
N SER A 83 16.00 5.98 3.11
CA SER A 83 17.21 6.81 2.98
C SER A 83 18.28 6.17 2.12
N ASN A 84 18.31 4.84 2.06
CA ASN A 84 19.28 4.06 1.29
C ASN A 84 18.80 3.67 -0.11
N THR A 85 17.52 3.89 -0.44
CA THR A 85 16.99 3.50 -1.76
C THR A 85 17.58 4.37 -2.86
N GLN A 86 17.93 3.72 -3.98
CA GLN A 86 18.36 4.37 -5.23
C GLN A 86 17.33 4.18 -6.35
N GLU A 87 16.16 3.65 -6.00
CA GLU A 87 15.14 3.29 -6.98
C GLU A 87 14.30 4.50 -7.36
N ASN A 88 13.94 4.57 -8.64
CA ASN A 88 13.02 5.57 -9.13
C ASN A 88 11.54 5.15 -8.87
N VAL A 89 10.64 6.09 -9.06
CA VAL A 89 9.20 5.89 -8.85
C VAL A 89 8.64 4.76 -9.71
N GLU A 90 9.08 4.66 -10.95
CA GLU A 90 8.62 3.64 -11.90
C GLU A 90 8.98 2.23 -11.43
N SER A 91 10.23 2.02 -10.99
CA SER A 91 10.68 0.75 -10.41
C SER A 91 9.91 0.39 -9.14
N LEU A 92 9.67 1.36 -8.26
CA LEU A 92 8.90 1.16 -7.03
C LEU A 92 7.42 0.81 -7.34
N LEU A 93 6.82 1.44 -8.35
CA LEU A 93 5.47 1.11 -8.79
C LEU A 93 5.37 -0.31 -9.38
N GLU A 94 6.38 -0.76 -10.11
CA GLU A 94 6.45 -2.14 -10.61
C GLU A 94 6.52 -3.14 -9.45
N LYS A 95 7.35 -2.88 -8.45
CA LYS A 95 7.46 -3.68 -7.23
C LYS A 95 6.14 -3.71 -6.45
N PHE A 96 5.49 -2.57 -6.30
CA PHE A 96 4.16 -2.48 -5.67
C PHE A 96 3.12 -3.33 -6.41
N ARG A 97 3.06 -3.24 -7.74
CA ARG A 97 2.16 -4.06 -8.56
C ARG A 97 2.44 -5.55 -8.41
N ALA A 98 3.71 -5.95 -8.33
CA ALA A 98 4.09 -7.34 -8.15
C ALA A 98 3.57 -7.90 -6.82
N VAL A 99 3.82 -7.21 -5.71
CA VAL A 99 3.31 -7.61 -4.38
C VAL A 99 1.79 -7.64 -4.37
N ARG A 100 1.12 -6.65 -4.95
CA ARG A 100 -0.34 -6.61 -5.07
C ARG A 100 -0.88 -7.80 -5.86
N SER A 101 -0.22 -8.20 -6.93
CA SER A 101 -0.60 -9.38 -7.71
C SER A 101 -0.48 -10.66 -6.86
N GLU A 102 0.57 -10.78 -6.06
CA GLU A 102 0.72 -11.91 -5.13
C GLU A 102 -0.43 -11.96 -4.10
N GLN A 103 -0.80 -10.82 -3.51
CA GLN A 103 -1.94 -10.74 -2.59
C GLN A 103 -3.24 -11.19 -3.26
N ILE A 104 -3.52 -10.70 -4.48
CA ILE A 104 -4.73 -11.07 -5.23
C ILE A 104 -4.78 -12.57 -5.52
N VAL A 105 -3.65 -13.18 -5.87
CA VAL A 105 -3.53 -14.64 -6.11
C VAL A 105 -3.80 -15.46 -4.84
N LEU A 106 -3.60 -14.91 -3.65
CA LEU A 106 -3.93 -15.59 -2.40
C LEU A 106 -5.44 -15.63 -2.11
N LEU A 107 -6.18 -14.59 -2.49
CA LEU A 107 -7.58 -14.43 -2.08
C LEU A 107 -8.50 -15.63 -2.40
N PRO A 108 -8.42 -16.27 -3.58
CA PRO A 108 -9.21 -17.45 -3.88
C PRO A 108 -8.87 -18.69 -3.04
N LYS A 109 -7.74 -18.69 -2.33
CA LYS A 109 -7.32 -19.80 -1.46
C LYS A 109 -8.00 -19.75 -0.09
N PHE A 110 -8.64 -18.64 0.24
CA PHE A 110 -9.37 -18.48 1.49
C PHE A 110 -10.81 -18.93 1.34
N ASP A 111 -11.22 -19.92 2.10
CA ASP A 111 -12.63 -20.34 2.15
C ASP A 111 -13.49 -19.37 2.99
N GLY A 112 -14.81 -19.56 2.93
CA GLY A 112 -15.75 -18.62 3.56
C GLY A 112 -15.61 -18.50 5.09
N ALA A 113 -15.20 -19.56 5.78
CA ALA A 113 -15.07 -19.58 7.25
C ALA A 113 -13.82 -18.82 7.71
N VAL A 114 -12.72 -18.94 6.97
CA VAL A 114 -11.41 -18.35 7.30
C VAL A 114 -11.46 -16.82 7.38
N TRP A 115 -12.33 -16.16 6.63
CA TRP A 115 -12.44 -14.70 6.62
C TRP A 115 -12.73 -14.09 7.99
N ASN A 116 -13.45 -14.79 8.84
CA ASN A 116 -13.82 -14.35 10.19
C ASN A 116 -12.99 -15.02 11.28
N GLU A 117 -12.01 -15.85 10.92
CA GLU A 117 -11.10 -16.48 11.88
C GLU A 117 -10.15 -15.43 12.44
N THR A 118 -10.13 -15.29 13.78
CA THR A 118 -9.22 -14.38 14.49
C THR A 118 -7.88 -15.06 14.73
N ARG A 119 -6.79 -14.36 14.40
CA ARG A 119 -5.40 -14.76 14.72
C ARG A 119 -4.63 -13.60 15.29
N GLU A 120 -3.61 -13.90 16.08
CA GLU A 120 -2.61 -12.91 16.49
C GLU A 120 -1.85 -12.44 15.25
N ALA A 121 -1.67 -11.13 15.13
CA ALA A 121 -0.95 -10.48 14.06
C ALA A 121 -0.12 -9.31 14.61
N VAL A 122 0.58 -8.57 13.77
CA VAL A 122 1.38 -7.41 14.19
C VAL A 122 0.55 -6.30 14.85
N TRP A 123 -0.75 -6.29 14.68
CA TRP A 123 -1.70 -5.35 15.28
C TRP A 123 -2.45 -5.91 16.49
N GLY A 124 -2.06 -7.10 17.00
CA GLY A 124 -2.84 -7.87 17.95
C GLY A 124 -3.86 -8.80 17.28
N PRO A 125 -4.88 -9.27 18.00
CA PRO A 125 -5.86 -10.21 17.47
C PRO A 125 -6.80 -9.54 16.44
N VAL A 126 -6.72 -9.99 15.19
CA VAL A 126 -7.54 -9.50 14.06
C VAL A 126 -8.04 -10.65 13.19
N THR A 127 -9.05 -10.40 12.35
CA THR A 127 -9.53 -11.35 11.35
C THR A 127 -8.83 -11.15 10.01
N LEU A 128 -8.86 -12.18 9.15
CA LEU A 128 -8.41 -12.02 7.76
C LEU A 128 -9.18 -10.90 7.04
N LEU A 129 -10.49 -10.82 7.27
CA LEU A 129 -11.32 -9.74 6.71
C LEU A 129 -10.77 -8.36 7.09
N TRP A 130 -10.35 -8.19 8.35
CA TRP A 130 -9.75 -6.93 8.81
C TRP A 130 -8.42 -6.64 8.08
N VAL A 131 -7.53 -7.64 7.98
CA VAL A 131 -6.21 -7.48 7.32
C VAL A 131 -6.36 -7.04 5.87
N VAL A 132 -7.23 -7.70 5.11
CA VAL A 132 -7.44 -7.37 3.69
C VAL A 132 -8.14 -6.01 3.54
N SER A 133 -9.11 -5.71 4.43
CA SER A 133 -9.76 -4.38 4.47
C SER A 133 -8.78 -3.27 4.78
N LYS A 134 -7.85 -3.49 5.74
CA LYS A 134 -6.79 -2.53 6.08
C LYS A 134 -5.86 -2.28 4.89
N THR A 135 -5.50 -3.32 4.16
CA THR A 135 -4.68 -3.19 2.94
C THR A 135 -5.37 -2.30 1.89
N TYR A 136 -6.66 -2.53 1.66
CA TYR A 136 -7.46 -1.70 0.75
C TYR A 136 -7.56 -0.24 1.21
N GLN A 137 -7.91 -0.04 2.48
CA GLN A 137 -8.07 1.29 3.08
C GLN A 137 -6.76 2.08 3.04
N HIS A 138 -5.62 1.46 3.38
CA HIS A 138 -4.31 2.09 3.35
C HIS A 138 -3.93 2.56 1.95
N THR A 139 -4.19 1.76 0.91
CA THR A 139 -4.00 2.20 -0.48
C THR A 139 -4.88 3.39 -0.84
N ALA A 140 -6.15 3.39 -0.39
CA ALA A 140 -7.07 4.49 -0.67
C ALA A 140 -6.63 5.82 -0.01
N GLU A 141 -6.05 5.76 1.18
CA GLU A 141 -5.43 6.93 1.83
C GLU A 141 -4.31 7.52 0.98
N HIS A 142 -3.39 6.67 0.50
CA HIS A 142 -2.28 7.14 -0.33
C HIS A 142 -2.71 7.60 -1.73
N ILE A 143 -3.77 7.03 -2.31
CA ILE A 143 -4.39 7.58 -3.54
C ILE A 143 -4.84 9.02 -3.28
N ASN A 144 -5.56 9.26 -2.19
CA ASN A 144 -6.01 10.60 -1.84
C ASN A 144 -4.83 11.58 -1.68
N ASP A 145 -3.76 11.16 -1.02
CA ASP A 145 -2.60 12.03 -0.78
C ASP A 145 -1.88 12.40 -2.08
N VAL A 146 -1.55 11.43 -2.94
CA VAL A 146 -0.86 11.72 -4.20
C VAL A 146 -1.74 12.52 -5.17
N MET A 147 -3.05 12.29 -5.16
CA MET A 147 -3.98 13.09 -5.97
C MET A 147 -4.08 14.53 -5.47
N ARG A 148 -4.12 14.76 -4.17
CA ARG A 148 -4.09 16.12 -3.59
C ARG A 148 -2.82 16.86 -3.98
N ILE A 149 -1.66 16.18 -3.95
CA ILE A 149 -0.39 16.75 -4.41
C ILE A 149 -0.49 17.17 -5.88
N GLY A 150 -1.02 16.30 -6.75
CA GLY A 150 -1.15 16.57 -8.19
C GLY A 150 -2.11 17.70 -8.51
N LEU A 151 -3.25 17.75 -7.82
CA LEU A 151 -4.33 18.72 -8.11
C LEU A 151 -4.08 20.11 -7.53
N PHE A 152 -3.46 20.20 -6.35
CA PHE A 152 -3.44 21.43 -5.58
C PHE A 152 -2.05 22.05 -5.41
N TRP A 153 -1.00 21.45 -5.96
CA TRP A 153 0.37 21.96 -5.82
C TRP A 153 0.47 23.46 -6.13
N ASP A 154 0.02 23.87 -7.30
CA ASP A 154 0.16 25.26 -7.74
C ASP A 154 -0.71 26.23 -6.92
N SER A 155 -1.84 25.78 -6.41
CA SER A 155 -2.69 26.58 -5.52
C SER A 155 -2.03 26.89 -4.18
N TYR A 156 -1.19 25.97 -3.67
CA TYR A 156 -0.47 26.16 -2.40
C TYR A 156 0.86 26.91 -2.56
N VAL A 157 1.41 26.99 -3.76
CA VAL A 157 2.62 27.78 -4.05
C VAL A 157 2.28 29.24 -4.34
N ALA A 158 1.11 29.53 -4.89
CA ALA A 158 0.68 30.87 -5.26
C ALA A 158 0.19 31.73 -4.08
N GLY A 159 0.01 31.16 -2.89
CA GLY A 159 -0.39 31.85 -1.66
C GLY A 159 0.79 32.12 -0.75
#